data_3b6b44127b8814b8e71ce41579a6d513
#
_entry.id   3b6b44127b8814b8e71ce41579a6d513
#
_cell.length_a   1.000
_cell.length_b   1.000
_cell.length_c   1.000
_cell.angle_alpha   90.00
_cell.angle_beta   90.00
_cell.angle_gamma   90.00
#
_symmetry.space_group_name_H-M   'P 1'
#
loop_
_entity.id
_entity.type
_entity.pdbx_description
1 polymer ?
#
loop_
_entity_poly.entity_id
_entity_poly.type
_entity_poly.pdbx_seq_one_letter_code
_entity_poly.pdbx_strand_id
1 'polypeptide(L)'
;MKRILTILAVIVLTTVSASAQDSNYREKASHFYTTAEFNITGADFQGWGKPDFGSYGFTISPGYRFNSHWAVFVPVNADVLLLNRQSTKNFVEQGTLGLGGSYTITMKDHKALEFVLSGNSTYIRSDLNYFKAKATVNFGFHGLGGTPYVGIGCSYISPYGKIAKDKVMLEIDLGFTIF
;
A
#
# COMPACT_ATOMS: atom_id res chain seq x y z
N MET A 1 -15.11 -7.59 -10.79
CA MET A 1 -14.17 -6.55 -11.19
C MET A 1 -14.81 -5.19 -11.46
N LYS A 2 -15.75 -5.01 -12.43
CA LYS A 2 -16.33 -3.68 -12.74
C LYS A 2 -16.88 -2.92 -11.52
N ARG A 3 -17.60 -3.58 -10.62
CA ARG A 3 -18.17 -2.94 -9.41
C ARG A 3 -17.11 -2.44 -8.41
N ILE A 4 -16.01 -3.16 -8.26
CA ILE A 4 -14.90 -2.78 -7.37
C ILE A 4 -14.18 -1.56 -7.93
N LEU A 5 -13.94 -1.55 -9.25
CA LEU A 5 -13.34 -0.39 -9.92
C LEU A 5 -14.21 0.87 -9.79
N THR A 6 -15.52 0.70 -9.87
CA THR A 6 -16.49 1.81 -9.72
C THR A 6 -16.45 2.36 -8.28
N ILE A 7 -16.43 1.49 -7.26
CA ILE A 7 -16.34 1.91 -5.85
C ILE A 7 -15.01 2.62 -5.58
N LEU A 8 -13.90 2.08 -6.08
CA LEU A 8 -12.57 2.69 -6.00
C LEU A 8 -12.54 4.06 -6.69
N ALA A 9 -13.10 4.17 -7.89
CA ALA A 9 -13.18 5.44 -8.61
C ALA A 9 -14.04 6.48 -7.87
N VAL A 10 -15.15 6.07 -7.25
CA VAL A 10 -16.00 6.97 -6.43
C VAL A 10 -15.24 7.44 -5.18
N ILE A 11 -14.53 6.56 -4.48
CA ILE A 11 -13.73 6.94 -3.30
C ILE A 11 -12.65 7.94 -3.69
N VAL A 12 -11.91 7.69 -4.79
CA VAL A 12 -10.87 8.62 -5.28
C VAL A 12 -11.48 9.96 -5.68
N LEU A 13 -12.57 9.97 -6.43
CA LEU A 13 -13.23 11.20 -6.88
C LEU A 13 -13.78 12.02 -5.70
N THR A 14 -14.36 11.39 -4.69
CA THR A 14 -14.89 12.10 -3.52
C THR A 14 -13.77 12.68 -2.65
N THR A 15 -12.66 11.96 -2.48
CA THR A 15 -11.51 12.47 -1.71
C THR A 15 -10.78 13.60 -2.44
N VAL A 16 -10.60 13.51 -3.76
CA VAL A 16 -10.02 14.58 -4.59
C VAL A 16 -10.89 15.83 -4.56
N SER A 17 -12.22 15.68 -4.63
CA SER A 17 -13.14 16.83 -4.59
C SER A 17 -13.14 17.54 -3.23
N ALA A 18 -12.99 16.78 -2.12
CA ALA A 18 -12.91 17.35 -0.79
C ALA A 18 -11.58 18.12 -0.55
N SER A 19 -10.50 17.69 -1.21
CA SER A 19 -9.17 18.28 -1.06
C SER A 19 -8.98 19.57 -1.88
N ALA A 20 -9.73 19.74 -2.97
CA ALA A 20 -9.57 20.86 -3.90
C ALA A 20 -10.10 22.20 -3.36
N GLN A 21 -10.86 22.21 -2.25
CA GLN A 21 -11.54 23.40 -1.75
C GLN A 21 -10.74 24.25 -0.75
N ASP A 22 -9.59 23.81 -0.24
CA ASP A 22 -8.93 24.57 0.84
C ASP A 22 -7.42 24.69 0.65
N SER A 23 -6.98 25.82 0.08
CA SER A 23 -5.55 26.16 -0.07
C SER A 23 -4.81 26.42 1.27
N ASN A 24 -5.55 26.51 2.39
CA ASN A 24 -5.00 26.69 3.73
C ASN A 24 -4.80 25.36 4.49
N TYR A 25 -4.85 24.24 3.80
CA TYR A 25 -4.85 22.89 4.40
C TYR A 25 -3.54 22.51 5.11
N ARG A 26 -2.48 23.30 4.94
CA ARG A 26 -1.15 22.98 5.51
C ARG A 26 -1.04 23.12 7.03
N GLU A 27 -2.00 23.79 7.68
CA GLU A 27 -1.94 24.07 9.13
C GLU A 27 -2.94 23.24 9.97
N LYS A 28 -3.87 22.52 9.36
CA LYS A 28 -4.81 21.69 10.14
C LYS A 28 -4.09 20.46 10.70
N ALA A 29 -4.03 20.40 12.03
CA ALA A 29 -3.43 19.31 12.78
C ALA A 29 -4.09 17.93 12.52
N SER A 30 -5.32 17.92 11.99
CA SER A 30 -6.07 16.69 11.70
C SER A 30 -6.89 16.81 10.42
N HIS A 31 -6.81 15.82 9.53
CA HIS A 31 -7.55 15.80 8.26
C HIS A 31 -7.66 14.40 7.66
N PHE A 32 -8.64 14.23 6.76
CA PHE A 32 -8.72 13.07 5.89
C PHE A 32 -7.71 13.20 4.74
N TYR A 33 -7.16 12.07 4.33
CA TYR A 33 -6.25 11.99 3.19
C TYR A 33 -6.45 10.67 2.45
N THR A 34 -5.89 10.54 1.26
CA THR A 34 -5.85 9.29 0.52
C THR A 34 -4.48 9.12 -0.10
N THR A 35 -3.90 7.93 0.01
CA THR A 35 -2.72 7.56 -0.76
C THR A 35 -3.11 6.67 -1.93
N ALA A 36 -2.46 6.87 -3.06
CA ALA A 36 -2.48 5.97 -4.21
C ALA A 36 -1.05 5.49 -4.43
N GLU A 37 -0.85 4.18 -4.50
CA GLU A 37 0.46 3.55 -4.45
C GLU A 37 0.53 2.40 -5.45
N PHE A 38 1.60 2.35 -6.22
CA PHE A 38 2.02 1.18 -6.96
C PHE A 38 3.10 0.46 -6.17
N ASN A 39 2.90 -0.82 -5.90
CA ASN A 39 3.81 -1.64 -5.11
C ASN A 39 4.39 -2.78 -5.93
N ILE A 40 5.64 -3.09 -5.67
CA ILE A 40 6.36 -4.23 -6.21
C ILE A 40 6.95 -4.99 -5.03
N THR A 41 6.62 -6.26 -4.94
CA THR A 41 7.14 -7.16 -3.91
C THR A 41 7.91 -8.27 -4.58
N GLY A 42 9.12 -8.50 -4.16
CA GLY A 42 9.98 -9.53 -4.75
C GLY A 42 11.19 -9.83 -3.87
N ALA A 43 12.00 -10.79 -4.30
CA ALA A 43 13.18 -11.27 -3.59
C ALA A 43 12.87 -11.89 -2.21
N ASP A 44 12.81 -13.21 -2.18
CA ASP A 44 12.83 -13.98 -0.96
C ASP A 44 14.22 -13.88 -0.31
N PHE A 45 14.29 -13.37 0.92
CA PHE A 45 15.55 -13.31 1.68
C PHE A 45 16.08 -14.70 2.06
N GLN A 46 15.29 -15.75 1.90
CA GLN A 46 15.68 -17.13 2.21
C GLN A 46 16.46 -17.83 1.08
N GLY A 47 16.62 -17.20 -0.08
CA GLY A 47 17.31 -17.80 -1.23
C GLY A 47 17.63 -16.80 -2.32
N TRP A 48 18.85 -16.28 -2.33
CA TRP A 48 19.37 -15.49 -3.45
C TRP A 48 19.51 -16.39 -4.69
N GLY A 49 18.57 -16.29 -5.64
CA GLY A 49 18.77 -16.93 -6.91
C GLY A 49 17.54 -17.28 -7.74
N LYS A 50 16.40 -17.51 -7.13
CA LYS A 50 15.14 -17.75 -7.85
C LYS A 50 13.99 -17.26 -6.98
N PRO A 51 13.43 -16.07 -7.23
CA PRO A 51 12.22 -15.64 -6.54
C PRO A 51 11.08 -16.61 -6.94
N ASP A 52 10.71 -17.49 -6.04
CA ASP A 52 9.55 -18.38 -6.22
C ASP A 52 8.23 -17.64 -6.17
N PHE A 53 8.28 -16.37 -5.77
CA PHE A 53 7.12 -15.54 -5.56
C PHE A 53 7.49 -14.07 -5.76
N GLY A 54 6.62 -13.36 -6.43
CA GLY A 54 6.65 -11.91 -6.56
C GLY A 54 5.25 -11.39 -6.68
N SER A 55 5.04 -10.11 -6.45
CA SER A 55 3.78 -9.46 -6.76
C SER A 55 4.02 -8.03 -7.21
N TYR A 56 3.10 -7.53 -7.99
CA TYR A 56 2.95 -6.11 -8.25
C TYR A 56 1.47 -5.76 -8.09
N GLY A 57 1.20 -4.56 -7.66
CA GLY A 57 -0.17 -4.18 -7.40
C GLY A 57 -0.36 -2.69 -7.25
N PHE A 58 -1.61 -2.35 -7.04
CA PHE A 58 -2.06 -1.00 -6.80
C PHE A 58 -2.84 -0.93 -5.50
N THR A 59 -2.48 0.03 -4.66
CA THR A 59 -3.10 0.25 -3.35
C THR A 59 -3.73 1.64 -3.31
N ILE A 60 -4.96 1.71 -2.82
CA ILE A 60 -5.58 2.97 -2.40
C ILE A 60 -5.82 2.89 -0.90
N SER A 61 -5.35 3.89 -0.18
CA SER A 61 -5.46 3.92 1.28
C SER A 61 -6.12 5.22 1.74
N PRO A 62 -7.45 5.26 1.85
CA PRO A 62 -8.11 6.33 2.58
C PRO A 62 -7.72 6.28 4.04
N GLY A 63 -7.44 7.44 4.63
CA GLY A 63 -6.95 7.54 5.98
C GLY A 63 -7.32 8.83 6.69
N TYR A 64 -6.98 8.87 7.96
CA TYR A 64 -7.16 10.02 8.81
C TYR A 64 -5.87 10.32 9.58
N ARG A 65 -5.38 11.53 9.44
CA ARG A 65 -4.23 12.06 10.16
C ARG A 65 -4.71 12.79 11.40
N PHE A 66 -4.28 12.35 12.57
CA PHE A 66 -4.66 12.95 13.86
C PHE A 66 -3.89 14.23 14.17
N ASN A 67 -2.63 14.26 13.75
CA ASN A 67 -1.72 15.38 13.95
C ASN A 67 -0.59 15.33 12.91
N SER A 68 0.41 16.18 13.03
CA SER A 68 1.55 16.24 12.10
C SER A 68 2.36 14.93 11.99
N HIS A 69 2.21 14.01 12.95
CA HIS A 69 3.02 12.80 13.02
C HIS A 69 2.22 11.52 12.79
N TRP A 70 1.04 11.38 13.39
CA TRP A 70 0.30 10.11 13.43
C TRP A 70 -0.88 10.07 12.47
N ALA A 71 -0.99 8.98 11.75
CA ALA A 71 -2.13 8.68 10.90
C ALA A 71 -2.54 7.22 10.98
N VAL A 72 -3.81 6.95 10.66
CA VAL A 72 -4.35 5.60 10.42
C VAL A 72 -5.01 5.55 9.05
N PHE A 73 -5.03 4.38 8.43
CA PHE A 73 -5.59 4.21 7.09
C PHE A 73 -6.10 2.79 6.86
N VAL A 74 -6.91 2.65 5.83
CA VAL A 74 -7.47 1.38 5.37
C VAL A 74 -6.93 1.09 3.98
N PRO A 75 -5.89 0.25 3.83
CA PRO A 75 -5.36 -0.10 2.52
C PRO A 75 -6.30 -1.08 1.81
N VAL A 76 -6.64 -0.76 0.59
CA VAL A 76 -7.37 -1.61 -0.36
C VAL A 76 -6.44 -1.88 -1.53
N ASN A 77 -5.99 -3.12 -1.66
CA ASN A 77 -5.03 -3.50 -2.69
C ASN A 77 -5.69 -4.36 -3.77
N ALA A 78 -5.19 -4.20 -4.99
CA ALA A 78 -5.41 -5.12 -6.10
C ALA A 78 -4.02 -5.59 -6.57
N ASP A 79 -3.67 -6.81 -6.24
CA ASP A 79 -2.35 -7.39 -6.50
C ASP A 79 -2.43 -8.47 -7.58
N VAL A 80 -1.39 -8.56 -8.40
CA VAL A 80 -1.13 -9.70 -9.28
C VAL A 80 0.07 -10.46 -8.73
N LEU A 81 -0.17 -11.69 -8.32
CA LEU A 81 0.84 -12.58 -7.78
C LEU A 81 1.51 -13.37 -8.91
N LEU A 82 2.82 -13.38 -8.91
CA LEU A 82 3.66 -14.15 -9.81
C LEU A 82 4.13 -15.40 -9.06
N LEU A 83 3.60 -16.56 -9.45
CA LEU A 83 3.97 -17.85 -8.87
C LEU A 83 4.90 -18.57 -9.82
N ASN A 84 6.15 -18.78 -9.43
CA ASN A 84 7.07 -19.61 -10.18
C ASN A 84 6.79 -21.10 -9.89
N ARG A 85 5.68 -21.62 -10.41
CA ARG A 85 5.37 -23.05 -10.40
C ARG A 85 5.59 -23.60 -11.82
N GLN A 86 6.10 -24.82 -11.89
CA GLN A 86 6.32 -25.57 -13.14
C GLN A 86 5.03 -25.91 -13.92
N SER A 87 3.89 -25.36 -13.57
CA SER A 87 2.59 -25.58 -14.22
C SER A 87 1.90 -24.26 -14.60
N THR A 88 1.43 -24.22 -15.75
CA THR A 88 0.64 -23.40 -16.66
C THR A 88 -0.17 -22.17 -16.19
N LYS A 89 -0.25 -21.80 -14.93
CA LYS A 89 -0.87 -20.53 -14.47
C LYS A 89 0.05 -19.82 -13.50
N ASN A 90 0.83 -18.89 -14.03
CA ASN A 90 1.83 -18.16 -13.28
C ASN A 90 1.31 -16.85 -12.64
N PHE A 91 0.03 -16.52 -12.86
CA PHE A 91 -0.55 -15.24 -12.42
C PHE A 91 -1.85 -15.50 -11.64
N VAL A 92 -1.94 -14.91 -10.46
CA VAL A 92 -3.16 -14.93 -9.65
C VAL A 92 -3.52 -13.51 -9.25
N GLU A 93 -4.70 -13.05 -9.66
CA GLU A 93 -5.24 -11.76 -9.24
C GLU A 93 -5.81 -11.88 -7.83
N GLN A 94 -5.44 -10.96 -6.95
CA GLN A 94 -5.89 -10.93 -5.56
C GLN A 94 -6.32 -9.53 -5.13
N GLY A 95 -7.36 -9.49 -4.30
CA GLY A 95 -7.75 -8.29 -3.59
C GLY A 95 -7.49 -8.45 -2.10
N THR A 96 -6.86 -7.46 -1.47
CA THR A 96 -6.66 -7.44 -0.03
C THR A 96 -7.20 -6.16 0.59
N LEU A 97 -7.71 -6.30 1.80
CA LEU A 97 -8.21 -5.21 2.63
C LEU A 97 -7.53 -5.28 3.99
N GLY A 98 -7.23 -4.13 4.58
CA GLY A 98 -6.51 -4.14 5.84
C GLY A 98 -6.66 -2.90 6.69
N LEU A 99 -5.77 -2.79 7.67
CA LEU A 99 -5.60 -1.63 8.52
C LEU A 99 -4.13 -1.29 8.60
N GLY A 100 -3.83 0.00 8.67
CA GLY A 100 -2.48 0.48 8.84
C GLY A 100 -2.40 1.75 9.67
N GLY A 101 -1.17 2.05 10.06
CA GLY A 101 -0.83 3.29 10.72
C GLY A 101 0.51 3.79 10.24
N SER A 102 0.72 5.09 10.35
CA SER A 102 1.99 5.70 9.99
C SER A 102 2.43 6.75 11.00
N TYR A 103 3.75 6.92 11.04
CA TYR A 103 4.42 7.96 11.80
C TYR A 103 5.32 8.78 10.89
N THR A 104 5.06 10.09 10.81
CA THR A 104 5.77 11.00 9.90
C THR A 104 6.74 11.88 10.67
N ILE A 105 7.96 11.99 10.17
CA ILE A 105 8.98 12.94 10.59
C ILE A 105 9.14 13.97 9.47
N THR A 106 8.81 15.22 9.76
CA THR A 106 9.02 16.31 8.80
C THR A 106 10.49 16.74 8.84
N MET A 107 11.12 16.74 7.68
CA MET A 107 12.50 17.19 7.48
C MET A 107 12.52 18.62 6.93
N LYS A 108 13.71 19.22 6.83
CA LYS A 108 13.89 20.51 6.16
C LYS A 108 13.57 20.39 4.66
N ASP A 109 13.28 21.52 4.03
CA ASP A 109 13.07 21.64 2.57
C ASP A 109 11.89 20.84 2.03
N HIS A 110 10.75 20.85 2.76
CA HIS A 110 9.52 20.18 2.34
C HIS A 110 9.65 18.65 2.13
N LYS A 111 10.60 18.02 2.78
CA LYS A 111 10.78 16.57 2.77
C LYS A 111 10.13 15.95 4.00
N ALA A 112 9.66 14.74 3.86
CA ALA A 112 9.11 13.95 4.95
C ALA A 112 9.60 12.51 4.89
N LEU A 113 9.86 11.95 6.06
CA LEU A 113 10.11 10.53 6.24
C LEU A 113 8.91 9.94 6.97
N GLU A 114 8.29 8.92 6.41
CA GLU A 114 7.11 8.29 6.98
C GLU A 114 7.37 6.79 7.20
N PHE A 115 7.22 6.35 8.43
CA PHE A 115 7.24 4.93 8.80
C PHE A 115 5.83 4.39 8.71
N VAL A 116 5.62 3.34 7.92
CA VAL A 116 4.31 2.77 7.62
C VAL A 116 4.28 1.32 8.07
N LEU A 117 3.23 0.96 8.81
CA LEU A 117 2.91 -0.42 9.18
C LEU A 117 1.49 -0.73 8.76
N SER A 118 1.27 -1.85 8.09
CA SER A 118 -0.08 -2.32 7.76
C SER A 118 -0.20 -3.83 7.83
N GLY A 119 -1.42 -4.30 8.09
CA GLY A 119 -1.80 -5.70 8.03
C GLY A 119 -3.01 -5.87 7.12
N ASN A 120 -2.89 -6.69 6.08
CA ASN A 120 -3.91 -6.88 5.05
C ASN A 120 -4.27 -8.36 4.95
N SER A 121 -5.54 -8.65 4.69
CA SER A 121 -6.04 -9.99 4.44
C SER A 121 -6.77 -10.05 3.10
N THR A 122 -6.67 -11.16 2.40
CA THR A 122 -7.43 -11.36 1.16
C THR A 122 -8.92 -11.39 1.47
N TYR A 123 -9.72 -10.66 0.68
CA TYR A 123 -11.17 -10.66 0.77
C TYR A 123 -11.86 -11.36 -0.42
N ILE A 124 -11.12 -11.62 -1.50
CA ILE A 124 -11.59 -12.39 -2.63
C ILE A 124 -11.23 -13.85 -2.38
N ARG A 125 -12.21 -14.73 -2.32
CA ARG A 125 -11.96 -16.19 -2.20
C ARG A 125 -11.27 -16.67 -3.48
N SER A 126 -10.06 -17.16 -3.30
CA SER A 126 -9.28 -17.84 -4.34
C SER A 126 -8.52 -19.01 -3.72
N ASP A 127 -7.86 -19.78 -4.55
CA ASP A 127 -7.03 -20.90 -4.09
C ASP A 127 -5.81 -20.45 -3.27
N LEU A 128 -5.48 -19.16 -3.31
CA LEU A 128 -4.35 -18.59 -2.57
C LEU A 128 -4.80 -17.38 -1.73
N ASN A 129 -5.39 -17.66 -0.57
CA ASN A 129 -5.68 -16.64 0.42
C ASN A 129 -4.50 -16.46 1.37
N TYR A 130 -4.20 -15.24 1.76
CA TYR A 130 -3.07 -14.92 2.63
C TYR A 130 -3.33 -13.69 3.51
N PHE A 131 -2.54 -13.60 4.57
CA PHE A 131 -2.32 -12.40 5.35
C PHE A 131 -0.97 -11.79 4.93
N LYS A 132 -0.93 -10.47 4.74
CA LYS A 132 0.28 -9.70 4.45
C LYS A 132 0.48 -8.65 5.54
N ALA A 133 1.58 -8.72 6.26
CA ALA A 133 2.05 -7.63 7.10
C ALA A 133 3.13 -6.86 6.33
N LYS A 134 3.00 -5.53 6.26
CA LYS A 134 3.90 -4.64 5.52
C LYS A 134 4.53 -3.65 6.50
N ALA A 135 5.84 -3.44 6.38
CA ALA A 135 6.59 -2.41 7.07
C ALA A 135 7.47 -1.67 6.05
N THR A 136 7.22 -0.38 5.81
CA THR A 136 7.97 0.43 4.86
C THR A 136 8.38 1.77 5.45
N VAL A 137 9.43 2.34 4.88
CA VAL A 137 9.85 3.71 5.11
C VAL A 137 9.69 4.46 3.80
N ASN A 138 8.80 5.44 3.80
CA ASN A 138 8.47 6.27 2.65
C ASN A 138 9.21 7.60 2.76
N PHE A 139 9.87 7.99 1.68
CA PHE A 139 10.50 9.29 1.53
C PHE A 139 9.66 10.14 0.59
N GLY A 140 9.04 11.19 1.12
CA GLY A 140 8.12 12.05 0.40
C GLY A 140 8.64 13.47 0.21
N PHE A 141 8.14 14.11 -0.86
CA PHE A 141 8.42 15.49 -1.20
C PHE A 141 7.11 16.27 -1.19
N HIS A 142 6.92 17.19 -0.25
CA HIS A 142 5.72 18.02 -0.20
C HIS A 142 5.68 18.97 -1.40
N GLY A 143 4.68 18.79 -2.25
CA GLY A 143 4.40 19.65 -3.41
C GLY A 143 3.04 20.36 -3.32
N LEU A 144 2.72 21.18 -4.33
CA LEU A 144 1.39 21.77 -4.49
C LEU A 144 0.39 20.65 -4.86
N GLY A 145 -0.62 20.43 -4.02
CA GLY A 145 -1.71 19.50 -4.28
C GLY A 145 -1.48 18.03 -3.90
N GLY A 146 -0.32 17.69 -3.32
CA GLY A 146 -0.05 16.34 -2.85
C GLY A 146 1.42 16.06 -2.61
N THR A 147 1.72 14.87 -2.12
CA THR A 147 3.08 14.44 -1.77
C THR A 147 3.44 13.17 -2.50
N PRO A 148 4.24 13.23 -3.59
CA PRO A 148 4.84 12.04 -4.17
C PRO A 148 5.86 11.45 -3.20
N TYR A 149 5.95 10.10 -3.16
CA TYR A 149 6.90 9.41 -2.32
C TYR A 149 7.44 8.13 -2.97
N VAL A 150 8.58 7.73 -2.50
CA VAL A 150 9.18 6.42 -2.76
C VAL A 150 9.35 5.70 -1.43
N GLY A 151 8.85 4.49 -1.34
CA GLY A 151 8.94 3.63 -0.16
C GLY A 151 9.83 2.43 -0.42
N ILE A 152 10.52 1.99 0.64
CA ILE A 152 11.25 0.74 0.67
C ILE A 152 11.01 0.05 2.01
N GLY A 153 10.86 -1.26 1.99
CA GLY A 153 10.63 -2.01 3.21
C GLY A 153 10.54 -3.51 2.99
N CYS A 154 9.80 -4.17 3.84
CA CYS A 154 9.56 -5.60 3.75
C CYS A 154 8.10 -5.94 4.00
N SER A 155 7.68 -7.06 3.41
CA SER A 155 6.39 -7.69 3.64
C SER A 155 6.59 -9.09 4.15
N TYR A 156 5.81 -9.46 5.15
CA TYR A 156 5.64 -10.84 5.58
C TYR A 156 4.31 -11.35 5.03
N ILE A 157 4.35 -12.44 4.27
CA ILE A 157 3.16 -13.07 3.68
C ILE A 157 2.99 -14.44 4.30
N SER A 158 1.81 -14.65 4.91
CA SER A 158 1.40 -15.94 5.53
C SER A 158 0.15 -16.47 4.82
N PRO A 159 0.27 -17.49 3.97
CA PRO A 159 -0.86 -18.12 3.30
C PRO A 159 -1.80 -18.85 4.28
N TYR A 160 -3.11 -18.73 4.06
CA TYR A 160 -4.13 -19.43 4.85
C TYR A 160 -4.32 -20.89 4.39
N GLY A 161 -3.29 -21.65 4.29
CA GLY A 161 -3.42 -23.04 3.86
C GLY A 161 -2.07 -23.70 3.67
N LYS A 162 -2.10 -25.01 3.42
CA LYS A 162 -0.88 -25.81 3.24
C LYS A 162 -0.20 -25.62 1.87
N ILE A 163 -0.66 -24.66 1.05
CA ILE A 163 -0.27 -24.52 -0.36
C ILE A 163 1.08 -23.83 -0.52
N ALA A 164 1.45 -22.96 0.40
CA ALA A 164 2.72 -22.25 0.38
C ALA A 164 3.26 -22.04 1.79
N LYS A 165 4.56 -21.78 1.90
CA LYS A 165 5.21 -21.40 3.17
C LYS A 165 5.16 -19.89 3.35
N ASP A 166 5.24 -19.47 4.60
CA ASP A 166 5.42 -18.07 4.96
C ASP A 166 6.68 -17.49 4.30
N LYS A 167 6.60 -16.26 3.86
CA LYS A 167 7.70 -15.56 3.16
C LYS A 167 7.89 -14.14 3.65
N VAL A 168 9.15 -13.75 3.75
CA VAL A 168 9.55 -12.35 3.93
C VAL A 168 10.12 -11.85 2.61
N MET A 169 9.62 -10.73 2.13
CA MET A 169 9.93 -10.20 0.82
C MET A 169 10.31 -8.72 0.91
N LEU A 170 11.17 -8.27 0.00
CA LEU A 170 11.43 -6.85 -0.20
C LEU A 170 10.21 -6.20 -0.85
N GLU A 171 9.85 -5.00 -0.39
CA GLU A 171 8.79 -4.19 -0.95
C GLU A 171 9.33 -2.82 -1.40
N ILE A 172 8.91 -2.39 -2.59
CA ILE A 172 9.19 -1.07 -3.13
C ILE A 172 7.85 -0.44 -3.49
N ASP A 173 7.63 0.76 -2.99
CA ASP A 173 6.41 1.53 -3.19
C ASP A 173 6.70 2.82 -3.96
N LEU A 174 5.86 3.12 -4.92
CA LEU A 174 5.83 4.39 -5.61
C LEU A 174 4.43 4.97 -5.42
N GLY A 175 4.32 6.06 -4.71
CA GLY A 175 3.01 6.55 -4.32
C GLY A 175 2.87 8.06 -4.35
N PHE A 176 1.63 8.47 -4.14
CA PHE A 176 1.22 9.85 -4.08
C PHE A 176 0.15 10.02 -3.00
N THR A 177 0.34 10.98 -2.09
CA THR A 177 -0.64 11.34 -1.06
C THR A 177 -1.43 12.55 -1.51
N ILE A 178 -2.76 12.44 -1.47
CA ILE A 178 -3.73 13.51 -1.77
C ILE A 178 -4.35 13.93 -0.44
N PHE A 179 -4.34 15.23 -0.17
CA PHE A 179 -4.92 15.84 1.04
C PHE A 179 -6.27 16.48 0.75
#